data_dd4ff077d8dc32dfd506e7cc648a0d3a
#
_entry.id   dd4ff077d8dc32dfd506e7cc648a0d3a
#
_cell.length_a   1.000
_cell.length_b   1.000
_cell.length_c   1.000
_cell.angle_alpha   90.00
_cell.angle_beta   90.00
_cell.angle_gamma   90.00
#
_symmetry.space_group_name_H-M   'P 1'
#
loop_
_entity.id
_entity.type
_entity.pdbx_description
1 polymer ?
#
loop_
_entity_poly.entity_id
_entity_poly.type
_entity_poly.pdbx_seq_one_letter_code
_entity_poly.pdbx_strand_id
1 'polypeptide(L)'
;MDLQRMLDRCRREQWTVDDLDWSARPRSLSRADEEAIVQLFTDMAGIERLAGALFEEQQRRAQDPVLREIFATFIADEERHAVVAEQLAAFYNVHRYRTYQINEHLRKFRPHFLRALRYLSDDVANMYITGGELILDIALLRSINDYVADEMSERAMALINRDESRHIAIDYHMTGYYASPAYLAELAQRPPPSLLTRVKAWYTFLGLIYRAAPFSRAVFFQPMRLVDPTGRRMREAFKRMQLMSSQQGIDNTPFGKLQLFLLQVSHHPVAGPLLRGVAARIAGIEPEFMQRLYSDEEMARARRMDFDGLAREALASKLAS
;
A
#
# COMPACT_ATOMS: atom_id res chain seq x y z
N MET A 1 -19.92 6.39 2.88
CA MET A 1 -19.42 7.23 1.74
C MET A 1 -20.45 7.31 0.63
N ASP A 2 -20.50 8.41 -0.12
CA ASP A 2 -21.30 8.53 -1.36
C ASP A 2 -20.40 8.16 -2.55
N LEU A 3 -20.61 6.96 -3.10
CA LEU A 3 -19.80 6.41 -4.19
C LEU A 3 -19.98 7.20 -5.50
N GLN A 4 -21.19 7.72 -5.80
CA GLN A 4 -21.40 8.50 -7.02
C GLN A 4 -20.61 9.81 -6.97
N ARG A 5 -20.65 10.49 -5.84
CA ARG A 5 -19.86 11.71 -5.63
C ARG A 5 -18.36 11.43 -5.71
N MET A 6 -17.90 10.26 -5.23
CA MET A 6 -16.51 9.85 -5.36
C MET A 6 -16.14 9.61 -6.81
N LEU A 7 -16.95 8.90 -7.58
CA LEU A 7 -16.73 8.67 -9.01
C LEU A 7 -16.65 9.98 -9.79
N ASP A 8 -17.58 10.91 -9.53
CA ASP A 8 -17.58 12.23 -10.18
C ASP A 8 -16.28 13.01 -9.85
N ARG A 9 -15.77 12.85 -8.63
CA ARG A 9 -14.50 13.42 -8.23
C ARG A 9 -13.34 12.77 -8.97
N CYS A 10 -13.28 11.43 -9.01
CA CYS A 10 -12.24 10.69 -9.74
C CYS A 10 -12.16 11.12 -11.22
N ARG A 11 -13.32 11.27 -11.88
CA ARG A 11 -13.37 11.71 -13.27
C ARG A 11 -12.94 13.14 -13.49
N ARG A 12 -13.36 14.06 -12.61
CA ARG A 12 -13.04 15.49 -12.70
C ARG A 12 -11.58 15.81 -12.43
N GLU A 13 -10.94 15.07 -11.55
CA GLU A 13 -9.58 15.30 -11.08
C GLU A 13 -8.52 14.53 -11.90
N GLN A 14 -8.88 13.97 -13.05
CA GLN A 14 -7.92 13.34 -13.96
C GLN A 14 -6.90 14.37 -14.47
N TRP A 15 -5.70 13.90 -14.70
CA TRP A 15 -4.57 14.66 -15.23
C TRP A 15 -3.77 13.80 -16.19
N THR A 16 -2.81 14.36 -16.87
CA THR A 16 -1.96 13.65 -17.83
C THR A 16 -0.49 13.86 -17.51
N VAL A 17 0.36 13.01 -18.02
CA VAL A 17 1.81 13.10 -17.85
C VAL A 17 2.35 14.42 -18.43
N ASP A 18 1.67 14.95 -19.46
CA ASP A 18 2.04 16.22 -20.12
C ASP A 18 1.70 17.47 -19.29
N ASP A 19 0.98 17.32 -18.16
CA ASP A 19 0.76 18.41 -17.18
C ASP A 19 2.03 18.74 -16.35
N LEU A 20 3.10 17.94 -16.53
CA LEU A 20 4.42 18.13 -15.92
C LEU A 20 5.41 18.72 -16.95
N ASP A 21 6.20 19.71 -16.54
CA ASP A 21 7.19 20.34 -17.43
C ASP A 21 8.49 19.55 -17.50
N TRP A 22 8.52 18.53 -18.34
CA TRP A 22 9.70 17.68 -18.56
C TRP A 22 10.87 18.40 -19.23
N SER A 23 10.70 19.66 -19.68
CA SER A 23 11.79 20.50 -20.21
C SER A 23 12.60 21.18 -19.11
N ALA A 24 12.10 21.19 -17.88
CA ALA A 24 12.80 21.73 -16.72
C ALA A 24 14.14 20.98 -16.49
N ARG A 25 15.05 21.63 -15.78
CA ARG A 25 16.32 21.02 -15.41
C ARG A 25 16.22 20.44 -14.00
N PRO A 26 16.61 19.18 -13.78
CA PRO A 26 16.61 18.61 -12.45
C PRO A 26 17.63 19.32 -11.55
N ARG A 27 17.33 19.35 -10.26
CA ARG A 27 18.30 19.76 -9.25
C ARG A 27 19.57 18.90 -9.36
N SER A 28 20.73 19.51 -9.20
CA SER A 28 21.98 18.78 -9.11
C SER A 28 22.01 17.92 -7.84
N LEU A 29 22.16 16.62 -8.01
CA LEU A 29 22.29 15.65 -6.94
C LEU A 29 23.76 15.18 -6.84
N SER A 30 24.18 14.73 -5.66
CA SER A 30 25.41 13.96 -5.55
C SER A 30 25.29 12.64 -6.33
N ARG A 31 26.42 12.03 -6.70
CA ARG A 31 26.38 10.72 -7.38
C ARG A 31 25.56 9.67 -6.60
N ALA A 32 25.77 9.60 -5.29
CA ALA A 32 25.08 8.62 -4.44
C ALA A 32 23.56 8.89 -4.41
N ASP A 33 23.16 10.16 -4.33
CA ASP A 33 21.76 10.56 -4.31
C ASP A 33 21.09 10.32 -5.67
N GLU A 34 21.76 10.67 -6.78
CA GLU A 34 21.26 10.39 -8.12
C GLU A 34 21.03 8.90 -8.33
N GLU A 35 22.05 8.06 -8.00
CA GLU A 35 21.93 6.60 -8.13
C GLU A 35 20.78 6.05 -7.27
N ALA A 36 20.56 6.56 -6.06
CA ALA A 36 19.51 6.11 -5.16
C ALA A 36 18.12 6.54 -5.64
N ILE A 37 17.96 7.80 -6.01
CA ILE A 37 16.67 8.37 -6.46
C ILE A 37 16.23 7.75 -7.79
N VAL A 38 17.14 7.57 -8.74
CA VAL A 38 16.81 6.91 -10.01
C VAL A 38 16.38 5.48 -9.79
N GLN A 39 17.05 4.73 -8.90
CA GLN A 39 16.65 3.37 -8.56
C GLN A 39 15.28 3.35 -7.87
N LEU A 40 15.03 4.29 -6.96
CA LEU A 40 13.77 4.39 -6.23
C LEU A 40 12.59 4.62 -7.19
N PHE A 41 12.69 5.57 -8.12
CA PHE A 41 11.65 5.82 -9.12
C PHE A 41 11.50 4.65 -10.10
N THR A 42 12.59 3.96 -10.45
CA THR A 42 12.55 2.75 -11.28
C THR A 42 11.75 1.64 -10.59
N ASP A 43 11.93 1.46 -9.28
CA ASP A 43 11.20 0.47 -8.49
C ASP A 43 9.76 0.89 -8.24
N MET A 44 9.51 2.19 -8.00
CA MET A 44 8.18 2.76 -7.83
C MET A 44 7.28 2.44 -9.03
N ALA A 45 7.75 2.62 -10.26
CA ALA A 45 6.98 2.26 -11.45
C ALA A 45 6.52 0.79 -11.46
N GLY A 46 7.33 -0.10 -10.90
CA GLY A 46 6.99 -1.51 -10.75
C GLY A 46 5.98 -1.77 -9.63
N ILE A 47 6.00 -0.97 -8.56
CA ILE A 47 5.06 -1.04 -7.43
C ILE A 47 3.67 -0.58 -7.89
N GLU A 48 3.58 0.57 -8.57
CA GLU A 48 2.32 1.12 -9.08
C GLU A 48 1.60 0.12 -9.99
N ARG A 49 2.34 -0.56 -10.87
CA ARG A 49 1.75 -1.63 -11.69
C ARG A 49 1.30 -2.87 -10.89
N LEU A 50 1.83 -3.12 -9.69
CA LEU A 50 1.28 -4.15 -8.81
C LEU A 50 -0.01 -3.67 -8.15
N ALA A 51 -0.10 -2.41 -7.74
CA ALA A 51 -1.31 -1.80 -7.20
C ALA A 51 -2.42 -1.80 -8.26
N GLY A 52 -2.12 -1.37 -9.48
CA GLY A 52 -3.06 -1.44 -10.61
C GLY A 52 -3.62 -2.83 -10.88
N ALA A 53 -2.77 -3.88 -10.84
CA ALA A 53 -3.22 -5.26 -10.99
C ALA A 53 -4.12 -5.72 -9.84
N LEU A 54 -3.97 -5.19 -8.63
CA LEU A 54 -4.84 -5.48 -7.51
C LEU A 54 -6.18 -4.77 -7.65
N PHE A 55 -6.20 -3.50 -8.06
CA PHE A 55 -7.42 -2.77 -8.38
C PHE A 55 -8.19 -3.41 -9.54
N GLU A 56 -7.50 -3.96 -10.54
CA GLU A 56 -8.13 -4.73 -11.63
C GLU A 56 -8.87 -5.97 -11.08
N GLU A 57 -8.27 -6.69 -10.14
CA GLU A 57 -8.93 -7.83 -9.49
C GLU A 57 -10.10 -7.39 -8.60
N GLN A 58 -9.99 -6.27 -7.88
CA GLN A 58 -11.10 -5.69 -7.10
C GLN A 58 -12.24 -5.24 -8.02
N GLN A 59 -11.94 -4.57 -9.14
CA GLN A 59 -12.91 -4.20 -10.16
C GLN A 59 -13.69 -5.41 -10.67
N ARG A 60 -12.99 -6.49 -10.99
CA ARG A 60 -13.59 -7.72 -11.50
C ARG A 60 -14.56 -8.36 -10.50
N ARG A 61 -14.31 -8.22 -9.19
CA ARG A 61 -15.13 -8.80 -8.11
C ARG A 61 -16.24 -7.89 -7.64
N ALA A 62 -16.10 -6.58 -7.81
CA ALA A 62 -17.08 -5.62 -7.35
C ALA A 62 -18.46 -5.87 -7.98
N GLN A 63 -19.51 -5.90 -7.15
CA GLN A 63 -20.90 -6.07 -7.61
C GLN A 63 -21.54 -4.72 -7.92
N ASP A 64 -21.20 -3.68 -7.18
CA ASP A 64 -21.68 -2.33 -7.41
C ASP A 64 -21.10 -1.73 -8.70
N PRO A 65 -21.92 -1.28 -9.67
CA PRO A 65 -21.44 -0.73 -10.94
C PRO A 65 -20.64 0.57 -10.75
N VAL A 66 -21.02 1.40 -9.78
CA VAL A 66 -20.30 2.67 -9.51
C VAL A 66 -18.91 2.36 -8.96
N LEU A 67 -18.82 1.39 -8.05
CA LEU A 67 -17.53 0.95 -7.50
C LEU A 67 -16.62 0.36 -8.58
N ARG A 68 -17.17 -0.39 -9.55
CA ARG A 68 -16.40 -0.87 -10.70
C ARG A 68 -15.81 0.27 -11.52
N GLU A 69 -16.56 1.34 -11.72
CA GLU A 69 -16.07 2.50 -12.46
C GLU A 69 -15.03 3.28 -11.66
N ILE A 70 -15.17 3.37 -10.31
CA ILE A 70 -14.15 3.94 -9.45
C ILE A 70 -12.83 3.15 -9.59
N PHE A 71 -12.87 1.82 -9.48
CA PHE A 71 -11.66 1.01 -9.68
C PHE A 71 -11.08 1.12 -11.09
N ALA A 72 -11.91 1.33 -12.12
CA ALA A 72 -11.40 1.62 -13.47
C ALA A 72 -10.58 2.92 -13.51
N THR A 73 -11.00 3.95 -12.78
CA THR A 73 -10.20 5.19 -12.67
C THR A 73 -8.90 4.97 -11.91
N PHE A 74 -8.91 4.16 -10.84
CA PHE A 74 -7.72 3.82 -10.08
C PHE A 74 -6.69 3.05 -10.91
N ILE A 75 -7.13 2.06 -11.70
CA ILE A 75 -6.24 1.34 -12.62
C ILE A 75 -5.55 2.32 -13.60
N ALA A 76 -6.29 3.32 -14.10
CA ALA A 76 -5.72 4.35 -14.97
C ALA A 76 -4.78 5.30 -14.21
N ASP A 77 -5.10 5.62 -12.95
CA ASP A 77 -4.24 6.41 -12.08
C ASP A 77 -2.90 5.68 -11.84
N GLU A 78 -2.92 4.39 -11.48
CA GLU A 78 -1.72 3.58 -11.23
C GLU A 78 -0.81 3.44 -12.45
N GLU A 79 -1.35 3.23 -13.65
CA GLU A 79 -0.52 3.20 -14.85
C GLU A 79 0.08 4.59 -15.15
N ARG A 80 -0.64 5.67 -14.89
CA ARG A 80 -0.12 7.03 -15.01
C ARG A 80 0.99 7.30 -13.99
N HIS A 81 0.81 6.90 -12.73
CA HIS A 81 1.85 6.99 -11.69
C HIS A 81 3.10 6.21 -12.10
N ALA A 82 2.94 5.00 -12.64
CA ALA A 82 4.04 4.20 -13.12
C ALA A 82 4.81 4.89 -14.26
N VAL A 83 4.10 5.49 -15.23
CA VAL A 83 4.73 6.24 -16.34
C VAL A 83 5.45 7.47 -15.82
N VAL A 84 4.85 8.21 -14.88
CA VAL A 84 5.51 9.38 -14.25
C VAL A 84 6.76 8.96 -13.48
N ALA A 85 6.70 7.86 -12.74
CA ALA A 85 7.87 7.34 -12.04
C ALA A 85 9.01 6.96 -13.02
N GLU A 86 8.69 6.32 -14.16
CA GLU A 86 9.67 6.04 -15.22
C GLU A 86 10.28 7.33 -15.80
N GLN A 87 9.47 8.34 -16.02
CA GLN A 87 9.94 9.64 -16.53
C GLN A 87 10.77 10.40 -15.48
N LEU A 88 10.40 10.34 -14.19
CA LEU A 88 11.21 10.90 -13.11
C LEU A 88 12.55 10.19 -12.99
N ALA A 89 12.58 8.85 -13.14
CA ALA A 89 13.83 8.09 -13.18
C ALA A 89 14.72 8.56 -14.34
N ALA A 90 14.15 8.82 -15.52
CA ALA A 90 14.89 9.33 -16.66
C ALA A 90 15.35 10.79 -16.46
N PHE A 91 14.49 11.62 -15.86
CA PHE A 91 14.73 13.04 -15.59
C PHE A 91 15.89 13.25 -14.61
N TYR A 92 15.95 12.48 -13.51
CA TYR A 92 17.05 12.55 -12.55
C TYR A 92 18.31 11.79 -12.96
N ASN A 93 18.28 10.93 -13.99
CA ASN A 93 19.44 10.17 -14.48
C ASN A 93 20.34 11.01 -15.41
N VAL A 94 20.79 12.16 -14.89
CA VAL A 94 21.55 13.16 -15.67
C VAL A 94 22.90 12.63 -16.12
N HIS A 95 23.65 12.01 -15.21
CA HIS A 95 25.00 11.56 -15.47
C HIS A 95 25.09 10.12 -15.97
N ARG A 96 23.98 9.37 -15.95
CA ARG A 96 23.91 7.98 -16.45
C ARG A 96 25.02 7.07 -15.87
N TYR A 97 25.26 7.19 -14.57
CA TYR A 97 26.35 6.45 -13.90
C TYR A 97 26.26 4.93 -14.07
N ARG A 98 25.04 4.40 -14.21
CA ARG A 98 24.79 2.98 -14.45
C ARG A 98 23.49 2.75 -15.21
N THR A 99 23.24 1.53 -15.64
CA THR A 99 21.92 1.09 -16.13
C THR A 99 21.07 0.66 -14.94
N TYR A 100 19.85 1.16 -14.88
CA TYR A 100 18.89 0.85 -13.82
C TYR A 100 17.89 -0.20 -14.32
N GLN A 101 17.54 -1.10 -13.44
CA GLN A 101 16.55 -2.14 -13.66
C GLN A 101 15.69 -2.27 -12.41
N ILE A 102 14.46 -2.72 -12.56
CA ILE A 102 13.57 -3.06 -11.44
C ILE A 102 14.31 -4.01 -10.49
N ASN A 103 14.24 -3.71 -9.20
CA ASN A 103 14.87 -4.48 -8.14
C ASN A 103 14.58 -5.99 -8.28
N GLU A 104 15.62 -6.80 -8.08
CA GLU A 104 15.50 -8.25 -8.24
C GLU A 104 14.45 -8.87 -7.33
N HIS A 105 14.29 -8.36 -6.11
CA HIS A 105 13.28 -8.85 -5.16
C HIS A 105 11.87 -8.50 -5.62
N LEU A 106 11.63 -7.31 -6.17
CA LEU A 106 10.37 -6.92 -6.80
C LEU A 106 10.08 -7.81 -8.02
N ARG A 107 11.05 -8.00 -8.90
CA ARG A 107 10.92 -8.87 -10.07
C ARG A 107 10.56 -10.32 -9.68
N LYS A 108 11.15 -10.85 -8.60
CA LYS A 108 10.86 -12.19 -8.08
C LYS A 108 9.53 -12.26 -7.32
N PHE A 109 9.10 -11.18 -6.67
CA PHE A 109 7.85 -11.08 -5.93
C PHE A 109 6.64 -11.02 -6.86
N ARG A 110 6.70 -10.18 -7.91
CA ARG A 110 5.60 -9.92 -8.86
C ARG A 110 4.83 -11.16 -9.31
N PRO A 111 5.45 -12.24 -9.86
CA PRO A 111 4.68 -13.39 -10.34
C PRO A 111 3.98 -14.17 -9.22
N HIS A 112 4.50 -14.16 -8.00
CA HIS A 112 3.84 -14.77 -6.85
C HIS A 112 2.65 -13.93 -6.40
N PHE A 113 2.81 -12.61 -6.37
CA PHE A 113 1.75 -11.65 -6.05
C PHE A 113 0.57 -11.77 -7.03
N LEU A 114 0.83 -11.62 -8.33
CA LEU A 114 -0.22 -11.73 -9.37
C LEU A 114 -0.95 -13.08 -9.36
N ARG A 115 -0.26 -14.15 -8.99
CA ARG A 115 -0.90 -15.46 -8.82
C ARG A 115 -1.73 -15.51 -7.54
N ALA A 116 -1.25 -14.90 -6.46
CA ALA A 116 -1.93 -14.87 -5.18
C ALA A 116 -3.26 -14.10 -5.23
N LEU A 117 -3.36 -13.04 -6.02
CA LEU A 117 -4.59 -12.25 -6.20
C LEU A 117 -5.81 -13.12 -6.51
N ARG A 118 -5.63 -14.23 -7.23
CA ARG A 118 -6.72 -15.15 -7.58
C ARG A 118 -7.28 -15.94 -6.40
N TYR A 119 -6.54 -16.04 -5.29
CA TYR A 119 -6.85 -16.86 -4.12
C TYR A 119 -7.04 -16.04 -2.85
N LEU A 120 -6.65 -14.78 -2.82
CA LEU A 120 -6.90 -13.91 -1.69
C LEU A 120 -8.41 -13.66 -1.56
N SER A 121 -8.92 -13.64 -0.33
CA SER A 121 -10.25 -13.13 -0.04
C SER A 121 -10.30 -11.62 -0.27
N ASP A 122 -11.49 -11.09 -0.51
CA ASP A 122 -11.67 -9.67 -0.86
C ASP A 122 -11.14 -8.74 0.25
N ASP A 123 -11.40 -9.10 1.51
CA ASP A 123 -10.92 -8.37 2.69
C ASP A 123 -9.39 -8.41 2.83
N VAL A 124 -8.75 -9.55 2.58
CA VAL A 124 -7.29 -9.68 2.62
C VAL A 124 -6.66 -8.88 1.48
N ALA A 125 -7.22 -8.95 0.27
CA ALA A 125 -6.74 -8.17 -0.87
C ALA A 125 -6.84 -6.66 -0.59
N ASN A 126 -7.99 -6.21 -0.06
CA ASN A 126 -8.21 -4.82 0.32
C ASN A 126 -7.23 -4.34 1.39
N MET A 127 -7.04 -5.12 2.46
CA MET A 127 -6.09 -4.74 3.52
C MET A 127 -4.65 -4.69 3.02
N TYR A 128 -4.31 -5.51 2.02
CA TYR A 128 -2.97 -5.52 1.43
C TYR A 128 -2.71 -4.25 0.60
N ILE A 129 -3.69 -3.83 -0.23
CA ILE A 129 -3.58 -2.58 -0.99
C ILE A 129 -3.58 -1.39 -0.04
N THR A 130 -4.52 -1.31 0.89
CA THR A 130 -4.59 -0.22 1.88
C THR A 130 -3.26 -0.02 2.62
N GLY A 131 -2.60 -1.13 2.99
CA GLY A 131 -1.28 -1.09 3.62
C GLY A 131 -0.21 -0.50 2.70
N GLY A 132 -0.23 -0.87 1.41
CA GLY A 132 0.65 -0.33 0.38
C GLY A 132 0.43 1.17 0.18
N GLU A 133 -0.82 1.58 -0.03
CA GLU A 133 -1.24 2.97 -0.20
C GLU A 133 -0.83 3.86 0.99
N LEU A 134 -1.05 3.38 2.22
CA LEU A 134 -0.64 4.12 3.41
C LEU A 134 0.88 4.30 3.51
N ILE A 135 1.67 3.28 3.13
CA ILE A 135 3.13 3.39 3.11
C ILE A 135 3.56 4.35 1.99
N LEU A 136 2.99 4.20 0.80
CA LEU A 136 3.32 5.02 -0.35
C LEU A 136 3.00 6.49 -0.06
N ASP A 137 1.76 6.78 0.29
CA ASP A 137 1.22 8.13 0.40
C ASP A 137 1.68 8.88 1.67
N ILE A 138 1.60 8.25 2.85
CA ILE A 138 1.98 8.92 4.11
C ILE A 138 3.50 9.00 4.26
N ALA A 139 4.22 7.96 3.83
CA ALA A 139 5.65 7.90 4.08
C ALA A 139 6.48 8.20 2.83
N LEU A 140 6.36 7.41 1.76
CA LEU A 140 7.34 7.41 0.68
C LEU A 140 7.29 8.68 -0.17
N LEU A 141 6.14 9.04 -0.74
CA LEU A 141 6.02 10.16 -1.68
C LEU A 141 6.49 11.48 -1.06
N ARG A 142 6.11 11.73 0.18
CA ARG A 142 6.54 12.97 0.88
C ARG A 142 8.01 12.95 1.23
N SER A 143 8.53 11.80 1.67
CA SER A 143 9.94 11.68 2.01
C SER A 143 10.83 11.84 0.79
N ILE A 144 10.41 11.31 -0.37
CA ILE A 144 11.09 11.55 -1.64
C ILE A 144 11.08 13.03 -1.99
N ASN A 145 9.92 13.68 -1.90
CA ASN A 145 9.79 15.09 -2.24
C ASN A 145 10.71 15.97 -1.38
N ASP A 146 10.70 15.76 -0.06
CA ASP A 146 11.55 16.53 0.84
C ASP A 146 13.05 16.25 0.62
N TYR A 147 13.40 15.03 0.22
CA TYR A 147 14.78 14.64 -0.04
C TYR A 147 15.30 15.23 -1.36
N VAL A 148 14.52 15.13 -2.42
CA VAL A 148 14.88 15.67 -3.73
C VAL A 148 14.80 17.20 -3.71
N ALA A 149 13.75 17.77 -3.11
CA ALA A 149 13.52 19.19 -2.89
C ALA A 149 13.67 20.02 -4.17
N ASP A 150 12.99 19.62 -5.25
CA ASP A 150 12.88 20.39 -6.48
C ASP A 150 11.43 20.49 -6.98
N GLU A 151 11.18 21.47 -7.86
CA GLU A 151 9.85 21.82 -8.34
C GLU A 151 9.19 20.67 -9.12
N MET A 152 9.95 19.89 -9.90
CA MET A 152 9.42 18.74 -10.64
C MET A 152 8.93 17.65 -9.68
N SER A 153 9.74 17.30 -8.67
CA SER A 153 9.37 16.34 -7.66
C SER A 153 8.13 16.80 -6.89
N GLU A 154 8.11 18.08 -6.47
CA GLU A 154 6.97 18.67 -5.75
C GLU A 154 5.67 18.56 -6.56
N ARG A 155 5.72 18.95 -7.83
CA ARG A 155 4.55 18.92 -8.71
C ARG A 155 4.06 17.50 -8.97
N ALA A 156 4.96 16.58 -9.31
CA ALA A 156 4.63 15.18 -9.58
C ALA A 156 4.04 14.51 -8.33
N MET A 157 4.71 14.65 -7.18
CA MET A 157 4.24 14.06 -5.91
C MET A 157 2.91 14.67 -5.46
N ALA A 158 2.65 15.96 -5.69
CA ALA A 158 1.36 16.58 -5.37
C ALA A 158 0.21 15.99 -6.19
N LEU A 159 0.42 15.71 -7.48
CA LEU A 159 -0.59 15.09 -8.35
C LEU A 159 -0.86 13.64 -7.95
N ILE A 160 0.18 12.84 -7.75
CA ILE A 160 0.06 11.45 -7.29
C ILE A 160 -0.63 11.42 -5.92
N ASN A 161 -0.18 12.17 -4.93
CA ASN A 161 -0.78 12.24 -3.59
C ASN A 161 -2.28 12.58 -3.59
N ARG A 162 -2.73 13.40 -4.55
CA ARG A 162 -4.15 13.71 -4.71
C ARG A 162 -4.94 12.48 -5.15
N ASP A 163 -4.40 11.69 -6.06
CA ASP A 163 -5.02 10.46 -6.53
C ASP A 163 -5.03 9.41 -5.42
N GLU A 164 -3.90 9.19 -4.73
CA GLU A 164 -3.77 8.27 -3.60
C GLU A 164 -4.75 8.58 -2.46
N SER A 165 -5.07 9.87 -2.26
CA SER A 165 -6.07 10.24 -1.27
C SER A 165 -7.47 9.70 -1.57
N ARG A 166 -7.79 9.46 -2.84
CA ARG A 166 -9.06 8.84 -3.26
C ARG A 166 -8.98 7.31 -3.09
N HIS A 167 -7.84 6.71 -3.42
CA HIS A 167 -7.58 5.28 -3.22
C HIS A 167 -7.75 4.92 -1.74
N ILE A 168 -7.04 5.59 -0.84
CA ILE A 168 -7.14 5.39 0.61
C ILE A 168 -8.59 5.56 1.10
N ALA A 169 -9.31 6.57 0.62
CA ALA A 169 -10.69 6.79 1.06
C ALA A 169 -11.61 5.62 0.68
N ILE A 170 -11.48 5.07 -0.52
CA ILE A 170 -12.22 3.88 -0.98
C ILE A 170 -11.78 2.63 -0.22
N ASP A 171 -10.49 2.45 -0.01
CA ASP A 171 -9.95 1.29 0.69
C ASP A 171 -10.46 1.18 2.12
N TYR A 172 -10.49 2.30 2.84
CA TYR A 172 -11.10 2.35 4.18
C TYR A 172 -12.59 2.07 4.15
N HIS A 173 -13.31 2.64 3.18
CA HIS A 173 -14.73 2.38 2.99
C HIS A 173 -14.99 0.88 2.75
N MET A 174 -14.20 0.25 1.86
CA MET A 174 -14.29 -1.18 1.58
C MET A 174 -13.89 -2.03 2.78
N THR A 175 -12.91 -1.61 3.57
CA THR A 175 -12.57 -2.28 4.84
C THR A 175 -13.81 -2.32 5.76
N GLY A 176 -14.54 -1.20 5.89
CA GLY A 176 -15.79 -1.15 6.64
C GLY A 176 -16.89 -2.06 6.07
N TYR A 177 -17.01 -2.12 4.75
CA TYR A 177 -17.94 -3.04 4.08
C TYR A 177 -17.60 -4.50 4.39
N TYR A 178 -16.34 -4.91 4.26
CA TYR A 178 -15.90 -6.29 4.54
C TYR A 178 -15.99 -6.68 6.02
N ALA A 179 -15.95 -5.72 6.93
CA ALA A 179 -16.17 -5.93 8.36
C ALA A 179 -17.67 -5.99 8.75
N SER A 180 -18.57 -5.68 7.81
CA SER A 180 -19.99 -5.62 8.09
C SER A 180 -20.61 -7.01 8.33
N PRO A 181 -21.63 -7.11 9.21
CA PRO A 181 -22.36 -8.36 9.41
C PRO A 181 -22.98 -8.92 8.12
N ALA A 182 -23.42 -8.03 7.21
CA ALA A 182 -24.01 -8.42 5.94
C ALA A 182 -23.01 -9.15 5.05
N TYR A 183 -21.82 -8.61 4.85
CA TYR A 183 -20.75 -9.26 4.07
C TYR A 183 -20.29 -10.57 4.72
N LEU A 184 -20.13 -10.60 6.04
CA LEU A 184 -19.73 -11.81 6.75
C LEU A 184 -20.80 -12.92 6.64
N ALA A 185 -22.10 -12.58 6.64
CA ALA A 185 -23.18 -13.52 6.40
C ALA A 185 -23.16 -14.06 4.95
N GLU A 186 -22.91 -13.19 3.96
CA GLU A 186 -22.72 -13.60 2.56
C GLU A 186 -21.53 -14.52 2.41
N LEU A 187 -20.38 -14.16 3.01
CA LEU A 187 -19.16 -14.98 2.99
C LEU A 187 -19.39 -16.39 3.58
N ALA A 188 -20.18 -16.48 4.65
CA ALA A 188 -20.51 -17.75 5.28
C ALA A 188 -21.41 -18.67 4.40
N GLN A 189 -22.15 -18.09 3.47
CA GLN A 189 -23.00 -18.82 2.52
C GLN A 189 -22.25 -19.27 1.25
N ARG A 190 -21.06 -18.73 0.99
CA ARG A 190 -20.26 -19.14 -0.17
C ARG A 190 -19.83 -20.61 -0.04
N PRO A 191 -19.96 -21.42 -1.09
CA PRO A 191 -19.54 -22.80 -1.04
C PRO A 191 -18.02 -22.90 -0.77
N PRO A 192 -17.59 -23.86 0.06
CA PRO A 192 -16.17 -24.02 0.34
C PRO A 192 -15.40 -24.36 -0.95
N PRO A 193 -14.20 -23.79 -1.14
CA PRO A 193 -13.40 -24.12 -2.30
C PRO A 193 -12.97 -25.58 -2.32
N SER A 194 -12.83 -26.15 -3.53
CA SER A 194 -12.38 -27.54 -3.72
C SER A 194 -11.03 -27.81 -3.03
N LEU A 195 -10.75 -29.06 -2.68
CA LEU A 195 -9.47 -29.44 -2.08
C LEU A 195 -8.28 -28.99 -2.95
N LEU A 196 -8.37 -29.17 -4.26
CA LEU A 196 -7.33 -28.74 -5.20
C LEU A 196 -7.12 -27.21 -5.17
N THR A 197 -8.20 -26.46 -5.11
CA THR A 197 -8.15 -24.98 -4.98
C THR A 197 -7.46 -24.57 -3.69
N ARG A 198 -7.79 -25.24 -2.56
CA ARG A 198 -7.15 -24.98 -1.27
C ARG A 198 -5.65 -25.26 -1.30
N VAL A 199 -5.24 -26.39 -1.88
CA VAL A 199 -3.82 -26.76 -2.03
C VAL A 199 -3.09 -25.71 -2.89
N LYS A 200 -3.66 -25.29 -4.02
CA LYS A 200 -3.10 -24.22 -4.87
C LYS A 200 -3.00 -22.88 -4.13
N ALA A 201 -4.02 -22.52 -3.37
CA ALA A 201 -4.03 -21.31 -2.56
C ALA A 201 -2.90 -21.33 -1.51
N TRP A 202 -2.75 -22.42 -0.78
CA TRP A 202 -1.68 -22.61 0.20
C TRP A 202 -0.28 -22.53 -0.43
N TYR A 203 -0.06 -23.25 -1.52
CA TYR A 203 1.22 -23.20 -2.23
C TYR A 203 1.56 -21.77 -2.69
N THR A 204 0.57 -21.09 -3.24
CA THR A 204 0.74 -19.71 -3.72
C THR A 204 1.00 -18.73 -2.57
N PHE A 205 0.28 -18.89 -1.46
CA PHE A 205 0.44 -18.09 -0.24
C PHE A 205 1.84 -18.26 0.37
N LEU A 206 2.33 -19.48 0.48
CA LEU A 206 3.69 -19.74 0.97
C LEU A 206 4.76 -19.11 0.08
N GLY A 207 4.59 -19.18 -1.24
CA GLY A 207 5.46 -18.50 -2.21
C GLY A 207 5.44 -16.99 -2.07
N LEU A 208 4.25 -16.41 -1.85
CA LEU A 208 4.07 -14.96 -1.61
C LEU A 208 4.82 -14.53 -0.33
N ILE A 209 4.57 -15.19 0.81
CA ILE A 209 5.22 -14.91 2.10
C ILE A 209 6.75 -15.02 1.98
N TYR A 210 7.23 -16.08 1.34
CA TYR A 210 8.67 -16.27 1.16
C TYR A 210 9.34 -15.10 0.42
N ARG A 211 8.62 -14.48 -0.52
CA ARG A 211 9.11 -13.36 -1.33
C ARG A 211 8.76 -11.98 -0.76
N ALA A 212 7.73 -11.86 0.08
CA ALA A 212 7.27 -10.58 0.61
C ALA A 212 8.32 -9.88 1.47
N ALA A 213 8.97 -10.57 2.42
CA ALA A 213 9.92 -9.94 3.31
C ALA A 213 11.19 -9.40 2.60
N PRO A 214 11.86 -10.16 1.69
CA PRO A 214 12.94 -9.60 0.89
C PRO A 214 12.51 -8.43 0.00
N PHE A 215 11.32 -8.50 -0.60
CA PHE A 215 10.73 -7.43 -1.40
C PHE A 215 10.52 -6.18 -0.56
N SER A 216 9.75 -6.26 0.53
CA SER A 216 9.44 -5.11 1.38
C SER A 216 10.71 -4.46 1.91
N ARG A 217 11.69 -5.26 2.34
CA ARG A 217 12.97 -4.74 2.83
C ARG A 217 13.74 -3.97 1.76
N ALA A 218 13.85 -4.53 0.55
CA ALA A 218 14.68 -3.94 -0.51
C ALA A 218 14.02 -2.74 -1.18
N VAL A 219 12.68 -2.72 -1.27
CA VAL A 219 11.93 -1.76 -2.09
C VAL A 219 11.25 -0.67 -1.26
N PHE A 220 10.92 -0.95 0.01
CA PHE A 220 10.33 0.05 0.92
C PHE A 220 11.28 0.44 2.05
N PHE A 221 11.68 -0.49 2.91
CA PHE A 221 12.40 -0.13 4.13
C PHE A 221 13.82 0.41 3.89
N GLN A 222 14.59 -0.15 2.96
CA GLN A 222 15.93 0.36 2.65
C GLN A 222 15.89 1.76 2.02
N PRO A 223 15.07 2.03 0.98
CA PRO A 223 14.92 3.39 0.44
C PRO A 223 14.40 4.38 1.48
N MET A 224 13.45 3.98 2.32
CA MET A 224 12.92 4.85 3.39
C MET A 224 13.99 5.28 4.38
N ARG A 225 14.98 4.44 4.70
CA ARG A 225 16.10 4.84 5.58
C ARG A 225 16.95 5.97 5.00
N LEU A 226 16.98 6.11 3.68
CA LEU A 226 17.65 7.23 3.02
C LEU A 226 16.80 8.51 3.05
N VAL A 227 15.53 8.40 2.64
CA VAL A 227 14.67 9.58 2.45
C VAL A 227 13.93 10.02 3.71
N ASP A 228 13.74 9.12 4.69
CA ASP A 228 13.22 9.38 6.05
C ASP A 228 14.07 8.67 7.11
N PRO A 229 15.29 9.16 7.40
CA PRO A 229 16.20 8.51 8.36
C PRO A 229 15.64 8.47 9.80
N THR A 230 14.63 9.29 10.10
CA THR A 230 13.94 9.28 11.41
C THR A 230 12.95 8.13 11.54
N GLY A 231 12.48 7.58 10.42
CA GLY A 231 11.43 6.56 10.35
C GLY A 231 10.06 7.05 10.86
N ARG A 232 9.90 8.38 11.05
CA ARG A 232 8.68 8.96 11.63
C ARG A 232 7.47 8.73 10.75
N ARG A 233 7.59 8.97 9.45
CA ARG A 233 6.49 8.81 8.48
C ARG A 233 6.12 7.35 8.28
N MET A 234 7.10 6.47 8.22
CA MET A 234 6.85 5.03 8.16
C MET A 234 6.11 4.56 9.41
N ARG A 235 6.51 5.02 10.60
CA ARG A 235 5.83 4.71 11.86
C ARG A 235 4.39 5.23 11.87
N GLU A 236 4.14 6.43 11.32
CA GLU A 236 2.78 6.97 11.18
C GLU A 236 1.91 6.11 10.26
N ALA A 237 2.41 5.69 9.09
CA ALA A 237 1.70 4.81 8.18
C ALA A 237 1.30 3.49 8.86
N PHE A 238 2.22 2.83 9.55
CA PHE A 238 1.93 1.61 10.30
C PHE A 238 0.97 1.82 11.47
N LYS A 239 1.05 2.97 12.15
CA LYS A 239 0.09 3.35 13.19
C LYS A 239 -1.34 3.43 12.61
N ARG A 240 -1.52 4.05 11.45
CA ARG A 240 -2.83 4.12 10.77
C ARG A 240 -3.35 2.74 10.40
N MET A 241 -2.51 1.86 9.88
CA MET A 241 -2.89 0.45 9.64
C MET A 241 -3.33 -0.25 10.93
N GLN A 242 -2.60 -0.09 12.03
CA GLN A 242 -2.94 -0.70 13.31
C GLN A 242 -4.27 -0.17 13.87
N LEU A 243 -4.51 1.14 13.81
CA LEU A 243 -5.77 1.75 14.26
C LEU A 243 -6.97 1.27 13.44
N MET A 244 -6.82 1.18 12.11
CA MET A 244 -7.84 0.66 11.22
C MET A 244 -8.13 -0.82 11.51
N SER A 245 -7.10 -1.65 11.58
CA SER A 245 -7.24 -3.09 11.79
C SER A 245 -7.72 -3.47 13.21
N SER A 246 -7.73 -2.52 14.14
CA SER A 246 -8.24 -2.70 15.50
C SER A 246 -9.71 -2.28 15.66
N GLN A 247 -10.40 -1.97 14.56
CA GLN A 247 -11.81 -1.58 14.61
C GLN A 247 -12.72 -2.79 14.83
N GLN A 248 -13.89 -2.53 15.40
CA GLN A 248 -14.90 -3.55 15.65
C GLN A 248 -15.33 -4.23 14.34
N GLY A 249 -15.43 -5.55 14.36
CA GLY A 249 -15.83 -6.37 13.22
C GLY A 249 -14.65 -6.89 12.37
N ILE A 250 -13.49 -6.22 12.40
CA ILE A 250 -12.29 -6.69 11.67
C ILE A 250 -11.84 -8.06 12.17
N ASP A 251 -11.89 -8.32 13.46
CA ASP A 251 -11.55 -9.59 14.12
C ASP A 251 -12.34 -10.79 13.58
N ASN A 252 -13.52 -10.55 13.00
CA ASN A 252 -14.35 -11.58 12.39
C ASN A 252 -13.97 -11.88 10.93
N THR A 253 -13.23 -10.99 10.28
CA THR A 253 -12.77 -11.16 8.89
C THR A 253 -11.64 -12.19 8.79
N PRO A 254 -11.41 -12.81 7.62
CA PRO A 254 -10.24 -13.65 7.37
C PRO A 254 -8.92 -12.95 7.68
N PHE A 255 -8.78 -11.67 7.30
CA PHE A 255 -7.60 -10.84 7.63
C PHE A 255 -7.43 -10.67 9.13
N GLY A 256 -8.49 -10.26 9.85
CA GLY A 256 -8.43 -10.05 11.29
C GLY A 256 -8.06 -11.32 12.06
N LYS A 257 -8.58 -12.46 11.64
CA LYS A 257 -8.21 -13.78 12.22
C LYS A 257 -6.71 -14.10 12.01
N LEU A 258 -6.17 -13.81 10.81
CA LEU A 258 -4.74 -13.98 10.54
C LEU A 258 -3.91 -13.01 11.41
N GLN A 259 -4.31 -11.75 11.49
CA GLN A 259 -3.64 -10.74 12.32
C GLN A 259 -3.62 -11.13 13.81
N LEU A 260 -4.77 -11.54 14.36
CA LEU A 260 -4.87 -12.01 15.75
C LEU A 260 -3.96 -13.21 16.00
N PHE A 261 -3.93 -14.17 15.09
CA PHE A 261 -3.03 -15.31 15.17
C PHE A 261 -1.56 -14.86 15.22
N LEU A 262 -1.12 -13.97 14.32
CA LEU A 262 0.25 -13.45 14.30
C LEU A 262 0.60 -12.68 15.57
N LEU A 263 -0.34 -11.89 16.11
CA LEU A 263 -0.17 -11.17 17.36
C LEU A 263 -0.06 -12.12 18.56
N GLN A 264 -0.92 -13.14 18.65
CA GLN A 264 -0.86 -14.16 19.69
C GLN A 264 0.49 -14.89 19.68
N VAL A 265 0.95 -15.29 18.49
CA VAL A 265 2.28 -15.93 18.33
C VAL A 265 3.40 -15.01 18.76
N SER A 266 3.38 -13.73 18.38
CA SER A 266 4.45 -12.77 18.71
C SER A 266 4.46 -12.34 20.17
N HIS A 267 3.31 -12.35 20.85
CA HIS A 267 3.18 -11.99 22.27
C HIS A 267 3.20 -13.19 23.23
N HIS A 268 3.32 -14.41 22.72
CA HIS A 268 3.38 -15.59 23.59
C HIS A 268 4.59 -15.53 24.53
N PRO A 269 4.43 -15.69 25.87
CA PRO A 269 5.49 -15.40 26.84
C PRO A 269 6.74 -16.26 26.66
N VAL A 270 6.60 -17.50 26.21
CA VAL A 270 7.72 -18.44 26.02
C VAL A 270 8.18 -18.46 24.55
N ALA A 271 7.25 -18.58 23.62
CA ALA A 271 7.55 -18.71 22.20
C ALA A 271 7.72 -17.37 21.47
N GLY A 272 7.18 -16.28 22.03
CA GLY A 272 7.20 -14.95 21.40
C GLY A 272 8.59 -14.44 21.00
N PRO A 273 9.61 -14.52 21.86
CA PRO A 273 10.96 -14.08 21.50
C PRO A 273 11.55 -14.84 20.30
N LEU A 274 11.22 -16.12 20.13
CA LEU A 274 11.68 -16.95 19.01
C LEU A 274 10.82 -16.76 17.76
N LEU A 275 9.52 -16.59 17.93
CA LEU A 275 8.56 -16.59 16.81
C LEU A 275 8.23 -15.18 16.30
N ARG A 276 8.58 -14.10 17.04
CA ARG A 276 8.34 -12.71 16.60
C ARG A 276 8.98 -12.41 15.26
N GLY A 277 10.23 -12.81 15.07
CA GLY A 277 10.92 -12.67 13.81
C GLY A 277 10.27 -13.45 12.66
N VAL A 278 9.71 -14.62 12.97
CA VAL A 278 8.95 -15.43 12.00
C VAL A 278 7.62 -14.74 11.68
N ALA A 279 6.89 -14.23 12.66
CA ALA A 279 5.64 -13.51 12.47
C ALA A 279 5.85 -12.23 11.64
N ALA A 280 6.88 -11.44 11.94
CA ALA A 280 7.24 -10.26 11.16
C ALA A 280 7.61 -10.63 9.71
N ARG A 281 8.32 -11.75 9.53
CA ARG A 281 8.67 -12.24 8.19
C ARG A 281 7.43 -12.69 7.40
N ILE A 282 6.46 -13.31 8.05
CA ILE A 282 5.18 -13.67 7.43
C ILE A 282 4.39 -12.41 7.05
N ALA A 283 4.37 -11.42 7.93
CA ALA A 283 3.73 -10.14 7.66
C ALA A 283 4.47 -9.29 6.60
N GLY A 284 5.74 -9.62 6.28
CA GLY A 284 6.56 -8.87 5.34
C GLY A 284 7.05 -7.51 5.88
N ILE A 285 7.04 -7.33 7.20
CA ILE A 285 7.39 -6.06 7.87
C ILE A 285 8.56 -6.23 8.84
N GLU A 286 9.17 -5.12 9.24
CA GLU A 286 10.23 -5.14 10.25
C GLU A 286 9.63 -5.37 11.66
N PRO A 287 10.33 -6.09 12.56
CA PRO A 287 9.80 -6.46 13.89
C PRO A 287 9.37 -5.28 14.75
N GLU A 288 9.95 -4.10 14.55
CA GLU A 288 9.60 -2.89 15.28
C GLU A 288 8.17 -2.41 15.01
N PHE A 289 7.64 -2.63 13.79
CA PHE A 289 6.28 -2.30 13.40
C PHE A 289 5.23 -3.31 13.88
N MET A 290 5.67 -4.45 14.44
CA MET A 290 4.79 -5.39 15.14
C MET A 290 4.44 -4.93 16.56
N GLN A 291 5.14 -3.93 17.08
CA GLN A 291 4.81 -3.33 18.37
C GLN A 291 3.62 -2.38 18.25
N ARG A 292 2.96 -2.11 19.35
CA ARG A 292 1.89 -1.12 19.41
C ARG A 292 2.46 0.29 19.18
N LEU A 293 1.95 0.97 18.15
CA LEU A 293 2.42 2.28 17.72
C LEU A 293 1.49 3.43 18.12
N TYR A 294 0.35 3.14 18.73
CA TYR A 294 -0.68 4.11 19.11
C TYR A 294 -0.86 4.15 20.63
N SER A 295 -1.32 5.30 21.15
CA SER A 295 -1.71 5.47 22.55
C SER A 295 -3.12 4.97 22.83
N ASP A 296 -3.48 4.82 24.13
CA ASP A 296 -4.85 4.48 24.52
C ASP A 296 -5.86 5.56 24.10
N GLU A 297 -5.43 6.82 24.13
CA GLU A 297 -6.26 7.95 23.70
C GLU A 297 -6.51 7.93 22.19
N GLU A 298 -5.48 7.64 21.38
CA GLU A 298 -5.62 7.49 19.92
C GLU A 298 -6.56 6.33 19.59
N MET A 299 -6.43 5.20 20.28
CA MET A 299 -7.33 4.06 20.11
C MET A 299 -8.77 4.40 20.52
N ALA A 300 -8.96 5.07 21.68
CA ALA A 300 -10.28 5.48 22.15
C ALA A 300 -10.94 6.48 21.20
N ARG A 301 -10.17 7.34 20.55
CA ARG A 301 -10.66 8.27 19.52
C ARG A 301 -11.02 7.50 18.24
N ALA A 302 -10.16 6.61 17.76
CA ALA A 302 -10.37 5.80 16.57
C ALA A 302 -11.65 4.94 16.67
N ARG A 303 -11.91 4.34 17.84
CA ARG A 303 -13.12 3.53 18.09
C ARG A 303 -14.44 4.31 18.04
N ARG A 304 -14.39 5.66 18.10
CA ARG A 304 -15.57 6.52 17.96
C ARG A 304 -15.83 6.95 16.53
N MET A 305 -14.94 6.64 15.62
CA MET A 305 -15.03 6.97 14.21
C MET A 305 -15.53 5.77 13.39
N ASP A 306 -16.24 6.06 12.33
CA ASP A 306 -16.46 5.11 11.26
C ASP A 306 -15.18 5.02 10.36
N PHE A 307 -15.17 4.11 9.41
CA PHE A 307 -14.02 3.93 8.52
C PHE A 307 -13.77 5.16 7.63
N ASP A 308 -14.82 5.88 7.22
CA ASP A 308 -14.66 7.14 6.48
C ASP A 308 -14.03 8.24 7.35
N GLY A 309 -14.32 8.24 8.66
CA GLY A 309 -13.68 9.13 9.64
C GLY A 309 -12.19 8.82 9.83
N LEU A 310 -11.88 7.53 9.92
CA LEU A 310 -10.50 7.07 10.02
C LEU A 310 -9.69 7.40 8.76
N ALA A 311 -10.28 7.26 7.57
CA ALA A 311 -9.65 7.69 6.32
C ALA A 311 -9.32 9.18 6.35
N ARG A 312 -10.27 10.03 6.76
CA ARG A 312 -10.02 11.48 6.91
C ARG A 312 -8.91 11.80 7.89
N GLU A 313 -8.83 11.08 9.01
CA GLU A 313 -7.76 11.28 10.00
C GLU A 313 -6.40 10.79 9.44
N ALA A 314 -6.36 9.68 8.71
CA ALA A 314 -5.15 9.19 8.06
C ALA A 314 -4.64 10.21 7.03
N LEU A 315 -5.53 10.73 6.18
CA LEU A 315 -5.20 11.75 5.20
C LEU A 315 -4.75 13.09 5.83
N ALA A 316 -5.37 13.49 6.96
CA ALA A 316 -4.95 14.69 7.69
C ALA A 316 -3.55 14.54 8.30
N SER A 317 -3.12 13.34 8.67
CA SER A 317 -1.79 13.11 9.23
C SER A 317 -0.66 13.37 8.24
N LYS A 318 -0.91 13.32 6.93
CA LYS A 318 0.04 13.72 5.90
C LYS A 318 0.50 15.16 6.05
N LEU A 319 -0.41 16.05 6.49
CA LEU A 319 -0.13 17.48 6.60
C LEU A 319 0.64 17.83 7.87
N ALA A 320 0.63 16.92 8.87
CA ALA A 320 1.25 17.13 10.17
C ALA A 320 2.63 16.45 10.33
N SER A 321 3.00 15.54 9.44
CA SER A 321 4.24 14.77 9.44
C SER A 321 5.26 15.32 8.46
#